data_d7556c2dfb1915f882cd9303241d4e25
#
_entry.id   d7556c2dfb1915f882cd9303241d4e25
#
_cell.length_a   1.000
_cell.length_b   1.000
_cell.length_c   1.000
_cell.angle_alpha   90.00
_cell.angle_beta   90.00
_cell.angle_gamma   90.00
#
_symmetry.space_group_name_H-M   'P 1'
#
loop_
_entity.id
_entity.type
_entity.pdbx_description
1 polymer ?
#
loop_
_entity_poly.entity_id
_entity_poly.type
_entity_poly.pdbx_seq_one_letter_code
_entity_poly.pdbx_strand_id
1 'polypeptide(L)'
;FRRVLFRSPARAIAYGLPGLATLFTFTMFTTYGLYFFTNIVGLSGKFAGLIMTIGTLWDAVTDPLVGIISDNRDPRKGRRRPFLLVCAIPFGIVTWLLFTAWDFVEIQQKIYFIIVALLFYTFQTLIDVPYTSLSGEVTDNYDLRSKLATIRTFWAIIGVAIGGGIMAYTDFLEPVVGGSRQAWSVC
;
A
#
# COMPACT_ATOMS: atom_id res chain seq x y z
N PHE A 1 -4.54 19.42 -19.49
CA PHE A 1 -4.84 18.48 -18.40
C PHE A 1 -5.63 19.15 -17.25
N ARG A 2 -5.30 20.40 -16.89
CA ARG A 2 -5.96 21.20 -15.82
C ARG A 2 -7.49 21.26 -15.94
N ARG A 3 -8.06 21.44 -17.16
CA ARG A 3 -9.52 21.54 -17.40
C ARG A 3 -10.22 20.20 -17.55
N VAL A 4 -9.48 19.10 -17.66
CA VAL A 4 -10.02 17.81 -18.09
C VAL A 4 -10.33 16.89 -16.90
N LEU A 5 -9.64 17.02 -15.76
CA LEU A 5 -9.82 16.16 -14.59
C LEU A 5 -11.20 16.33 -13.95
N PHE A 6 -11.71 17.57 -13.90
CA PHE A 6 -13.01 17.88 -13.28
C PHE A 6 -14.21 17.87 -14.26
N ARG A 7 -13.97 17.61 -15.55
CA ARG A 7 -15.04 17.47 -16.54
C ARG A 7 -15.78 16.12 -16.48
N SER A 8 -15.21 15.11 -15.81
CA SER A 8 -15.81 13.79 -15.70
C SER A 8 -15.66 13.25 -14.28
N PRO A 9 -16.76 12.84 -13.60
CA PRO A 9 -16.71 12.22 -12.29
C PRO A 9 -15.81 10.97 -12.27
N ALA A 10 -15.78 10.20 -13.36
CA ALA A 10 -14.91 9.03 -13.50
C ALA A 10 -13.41 9.35 -13.32
N ARG A 11 -12.95 10.53 -13.77
CA ARG A 11 -11.56 10.94 -13.63
C ARG A 11 -11.22 11.37 -12.19
N ALA A 12 -12.16 11.98 -11.50
CA ALA A 12 -12.02 12.33 -10.10
C ALA A 12 -11.94 11.06 -9.23
N ILE A 13 -12.78 10.07 -9.53
CA ILE A 13 -12.72 8.74 -8.91
C ILE A 13 -11.35 8.09 -9.15
N ALA A 14 -10.93 8.00 -10.42
CA ALA A 14 -9.64 7.41 -10.78
C ALA A 14 -8.43 8.12 -10.12
N TYR A 15 -8.52 9.41 -9.85
CA TYR A 15 -7.49 10.13 -9.11
C TYR A 15 -7.40 9.68 -7.65
N GLY A 16 -8.49 9.31 -7.01
CA GLY A 16 -8.53 8.91 -5.61
C GLY A 16 -8.13 7.44 -5.36
N LEU A 17 -8.28 6.55 -6.36
CA LEU A 17 -8.05 5.11 -6.20
C LEU A 17 -6.66 4.73 -5.63
N PRO A 18 -5.52 5.36 -6.02
CA PRO A 18 -4.25 5.06 -5.39
C PRO A 18 -4.25 5.31 -3.88
N GLY A 19 -4.92 6.38 -3.42
CA GLY A 19 -5.06 6.66 -1.98
C GLY A 19 -5.85 5.60 -1.23
N LEU A 20 -6.89 5.02 -1.85
CA LEU A 20 -7.60 3.88 -1.29
C LEU A 20 -6.67 2.67 -1.17
N ALA A 21 -6.00 2.29 -2.25
CA ALA A 21 -5.15 1.10 -2.29
C ALA A 21 -3.99 1.19 -1.29
N THR A 22 -3.28 2.32 -1.22
CA THR A 22 -2.15 2.50 -0.32
C THR A 22 -2.59 2.51 1.15
N LEU A 23 -3.66 3.21 1.48
CA LEU A 23 -4.15 3.28 2.87
C LEU A 23 -4.82 1.98 3.32
N PHE A 24 -5.51 1.27 2.42
CA PHE A 24 -6.05 -0.05 2.69
C PHE A 24 -4.93 -1.03 3.09
N THR A 25 -3.94 -1.21 2.23
CA THR A 25 -2.84 -2.16 2.45
C THR A 25 -1.97 -1.78 3.65
N PHE A 26 -1.69 -0.48 3.82
CA PHE A 26 -0.94 0.02 4.97
C PHE A 26 -1.68 -0.22 6.29
N THR A 27 -2.98 0.08 6.34
CA THR A 27 -3.81 -0.16 7.54
C THR A 27 -3.91 -1.65 7.86
N MET A 28 -4.11 -2.48 6.83
CA MET A 28 -4.13 -3.94 6.98
C MET A 28 -2.80 -4.43 7.59
N PHE A 29 -1.67 -3.97 7.06
CA PHE A 29 -0.36 -4.39 7.56
C PHE A 29 -0.06 -3.87 8.96
N THR A 30 -0.30 -2.61 9.25
CA THR A 30 0.01 -2.02 10.57
C THR A 30 -0.92 -2.54 11.67
N THR A 31 -2.18 -2.82 11.35
CA THR A 31 -3.18 -3.30 12.34
C THR A 31 -3.05 -4.80 12.57
N TYR A 32 -2.93 -5.58 11.51
CA TYR A 32 -3.00 -7.03 11.58
C TYR A 32 -1.70 -7.76 11.26
N GLY A 33 -0.66 -7.08 10.81
CA GLY A 33 0.60 -7.72 10.44
C GLY A 33 1.24 -8.49 11.60
N LEU A 34 1.23 -7.94 12.81
CA LEU A 34 1.74 -8.65 13.99
C LEU A 34 0.92 -9.91 14.27
N TYR A 35 -0.41 -9.82 14.24
CA TYR A 35 -1.30 -10.96 14.42
C TYR A 35 -1.07 -12.02 13.34
N PHE A 36 -0.98 -11.63 12.08
CA PHE A 36 -0.72 -12.53 10.96
C PHE A 36 0.60 -13.29 11.15
N PHE A 37 1.70 -12.58 11.43
CA PHE A 37 3.01 -13.20 11.61
C PHE A 37 3.05 -14.16 12.82
N THR A 38 2.36 -13.82 13.92
CA THR A 38 2.41 -14.65 15.13
C THR A 38 1.41 -15.80 15.13
N ASN A 39 0.16 -15.54 14.73
CA ASN A 39 -0.92 -16.51 14.87
C ASN A 39 -1.16 -17.36 13.61
N ILE A 40 -0.96 -16.77 12.42
CA ILE A 40 -1.21 -17.48 11.15
C ILE A 40 0.07 -18.12 10.65
N VAL A 41 1.18 -17.38 10.64
CA VAL A 41 2.47 -17.87 10.17
C VAL A 41 3.21 -18.67 11.24
N GLY A 42 3.04 -18.32 12.53
CA GLY A 42 3.68 -19.01 13.67
C GLY A 42 5.07 -18.49 14.02
N LEU A 43 5.44 -17.28 13.58
CA LEU A 43 6.70 -16.62 13.95
C LEU A 43 6.65 -16.15 15.42
N SER A 44 7.81 -16.11 16.08
CA SER A 44 7.89 -15.53 17.42
C SER A 44 7.53 -14.03 17.39
N GLY A 45 6.81 -13.54 18.42
CA GLY A 45 6.40 -12.13 18.52
C GLY A 45 7.59 -11.15 18.47
N LYS A 46 8.76 -11.55 19.01
CA LYS A 46 9.99 -10.77 18.92
C LYS A 46 10.44 -10.59 17.46
N PHE A 47 10.38 -11.66 16.67
CA PHE A 47 10.79 -11.62 15.26
C PHE A 47 9.77 -10.88 14.40
N ALA A 48 8.49 -11.06 14.64
CA ALA A 48 7.42 -10.30 13.99
C ALA A 48 7.57 -8.78 14.25
N GLY A 49 7.82 -8.38 15.49
CA GLY A 49 8.12 -6.99 15.84
C GLY A 49 9.39 -6.46 15.16
N LEU A 50 10.43 -7.30 15.01
CA LEU A 50 11.65 -6.95 14.29
C LEU A 50 11.36 -6.66 12.80
N ILE A 51 10.57 -7.50 12.11
CA ILE A 51 10.17 -7.28 10.72
C ILE A 51 9.49 -5.91 10.57
N MET A 52 8.52 -5.60 11.43
CA MET A 52 7.80 -4.32 11.38
C MET A 52 8.73 -3.13 11.65
N THR A 53 9.65 -3.25 12.61
CA THR A 53 10.61 -2.20 12.94
C THR A 53 11.58 -1.94 11.79
N ILE A 54 12.17 -3.00 11.22
CA ILE A 54 13.08 -2.88 10.07
C ILE A 54 12.33 -2.26 8.88
N GLY A 55 11.09 -2.68 8.62
CA GLY A 55 10.26 -2.11 7.55
C GLY A 55 10.03 -0.60 7.74
N THR A 56 9.66 -0.17 8.94
CA THR A 56 9.46 1.26 9.24
C THR A 56 10.75 2.09 9.10
N LEU A 57 11.90 1.54 9.56
CA LEU A 57 13.20 2.20 9.37
C LEU A 57 13.58 2.28 7.89
N TRP A 58 13.28 1.24 7.13
CA TRP A 58 13.49 1.21 5.68
C TRP A 58 12.65 2.26 4.96
N ASP A 59 11.39 2.41 5.34
CA ASP A 59 10.46 3.42 4.82
C ASP A 59 11.03 4.84 5.05
N ALA A 60 11.48 5.14 6.25
CA ALA A 60 12.08 6.43 6.59
C ALA A 60 13.31 6.78 5.72
N VAL A 61 14.04 5.78 5.23
CA VAL A 61 15.18 5.97 4.31
C VAL A 61 14.71 6.07 2.85
N THR A 62 13.74 5.26 2.46
CA THR A 62 13.28 5.20 1.06
C THR A 62 12.42 6.40 0.67
N ASP A 63 11.65 6.98 1.59
CA ASP A 63 10.80 8.16 1.34
C ASP A 63 11.56 9.33 0.71
N PRO A 64 12.65 9.86 1.32
CA PRO A 64 13.42 10.95 0.72
C PRO A 64 14.12 10.54 -0.57
N LEU A 65 14.58 9.28 -0.70
CA LEU A 65 15.22 8.80 -1.93
C LEU A 65 14.24 8.77 -3.09
N VAL A 66 13.05 8.24 -2.88
CA VAL A 66 11.98 8.21 -3.91
C VAL A 66 11.52 9.62 -4.24
N GLY A 67 11.45 10.53 -3.26
CA GLY A 67 11.18 11.94 -3.47
C GLY A 67 12.17 12.55 -4.47
N ILE A 68 13.46 12.43 -4.21
CA ILE A 68 14.53 12.93 -5.09
C ILE A 68 14.47 12.30 -6.49
N ILE A 69 14.31 10.97 -6.58
CA ILE A 69 14.24 10.25 -7.86
C ILE A 69 13.01 10.69 -8.67
N SER A 70 11.86 10.85 -8.02
CA SER A 70 10.62 11.25 -8.70
C SER A 70 10.68 12.70 -9.20
N ASP A 71 11.34 13.60 -8.45
CA ASP A 71 11.44 15.02 -8.79
C ASP A 71 12.45 15.30 -9.90
N ASN A 72 13.50 14.49 -10.03
CA ASN A 72 14.53 14.62 -11.06
C ASN A 72 14.11 14.09 -12.44
N ARG A 73 12.89 13.56 -12.61
CA ARG A 73 12.40 13.07 -13.89
C ARG A 73 11.91 14.20 -14.83
N ASP A 74 12.01 13.94 -16.13
CA ASP A 74 11.62 14.88 -17.20
C ASP A 74 10.12 15.25 -17.11
N PRO A 75 9.78 16.55 -16.97
CA PRO A 75 8.40 17.02 -16.92
C PRO A 75 7.56 16.67 -18.15
N ARG A 76 8.20 16.53 -19.33
CA ARG A 76 7.52 16.27 -20.61
C ARG A 76 6.88 14.89 -20.68
N LYS A 77 7.40 13.91 -19.94
CA LYS A 77 6.87 12.53 -19.90
C LYS A 77 5.87 12.31 -18.75
N GLY A 78 5.50 13.36 -18.03
CA GLY A 78 4.64 13.23 -16.84
C GLY A 78 5.43 12.65 -15.67
N ARG A 79 6.17 13.48 -14.94
CA ARG A 79 7.14 13.15 -13.88
C ARG A 79 6.79 11.91 -13.02
N ARG A 80 5.55 11.81 -12.57
CA ARG A 80 5.14 10.91 -11.48
C ARG A 80 4.18 9.79 -11.91
N ARG A 81 3.47 9.96 -13.03
CA ARG A 81 2.50 8.98 -13.53
C ARG A 81 3.09 7.61 -13.86
N PRO A 82 4.28 7.51 -14.49
CA PRO A 82 4.88 6.22 -14.79
C PRO A 82 5.13 5.38 -13.53
N PHE A 83 5.47 6.02 -12.40
CA PHE A 83 5.64 5.30 -11.13
C PHE A 83 4.36 4.62 -10.68
N LEU A 84 3.24 5.35 -10.68
CA LEU A 84 1.94 4.82 -10.28
C LEU A 84 1.51 3.63 -11.14
N LEU A 85 1.70 3.73 -12.46
CA LEU A 85 1.29 2.67 -13.40
C LEU A 85 2.19 1.44 -13.32
N VAL A 86 3.51 1.64 -13.27
CA VAL A 86 4.48 0.54 -13.26
C VAL A 86 4.52 -0.16 -11.91
N CYS A 87 4.37 0.58 -10.80
CA CYS A 87 4.45 0.02 -9.47
C CYS A 87 3.13 -0.59 -8.96
N ALA A 88 1.99 -0.27 -9.57
CA ALA A 88 0.69 -0.77 -9.11
C ALA A 88 0.58 -2.30 -9.14
N ILE A 89 1.01 -2.94 -10.24
CA ILE A 89 0.96 -4.40 -10.36
C ILE A 89 1.95 -5.09 -9.40
N PRO A 90 3.26 -4.72 -9.38
CA PRO A 90 4.19 -5.27 -8.40
C PRO A 90 3.75 -5.06 -6.95
N PHE A 91 3.17 -3.91 -6.62
CA PHE A 91 2.65 -3.64 -5.28
C PHE A 91 1.54 -4.61 -4.88
N GLY A 92 0.57 -4.86 -5.76
CA GLY A 92 -0.48 -5.85 -5.53
C GLY A 92 0.08 -7.25 -5.33
N ILE A 93 1.05 -7.67 -6.16
CA ILE A 93 1.71 -8.98 -6.03
C ILE A 93 2.45 -9.09 -4.69
N VAL A 94 3.22 -8.09 -4.31
CA VAL A 94 3.99 -8.09 -3.06
C VAL A 94 3.06 -8.07 -1.84
N THR A 95 1.95 -7.34 -1.90
CA THR A 95 0.93 -7.36 -0.85
C THR A 95 0.31 -8.75 -0.70
N TRP A 96 -0.04 -9.40 -1.80
CA TRP A 96 -0.52 -10.78 -1.78
C TRP A 96 0.51 -11.76 -1.22
N LEU A 97 1.78 -11.67 -1.63
CA LEU A 97 2.87 -12.48 -1.09
C LEU A 97 3.06 -12.26 0.42
N LEU A 98 2.92 -11.03 0.90
CA LEU A 98 3.09 -10.68 2.30
C LEU A 98 2.05 -11.34 3.21
N PHE A 99 0.81 -11.48 2.73
CA PHE A 99 -0.29 -12.10 3.47
C PHE A 99 -0.56 -13.56 3.07
N THR A 100 0.34 -14.18 2.32
CA THR A 100 0.29 -15.61 2.01
C THR A 100 1.22 -16.38 2.95
N ALA A 101 0.65 -17.30 3.74
CA ALA A 101 1.40 -18.16 4.63
C ALA A 101 1.86 -19.42 3.88
N TRP A 102 3.14 -19.49 3.54
CA TRP A 102 3.76 -20.66 2.92
C TRP A 102 4.32 -21.63 3.98
N ASP A 103 4.27 -22.92 3.70
CA ASP A 103 4.86 -23.96 4.56
C ASP A 103 6.37 -24.09 4.28
N PHE A 104 7.13 -23.11 4.72
CA PHE A 104 8.60 -23.10 4.65
C PHE A 104 9.22 -23.60 5.96
N VAL A 105 10.48 -24.04 5.89
CA VAL A 105 11.31 -24.27 7.08
C VAL A 105 11.53 -22.92 7.79
N GLU A 106 11.60 -22.92 9.13
CA GLU A 106 11.63 -21.72 9.97
C GLU A 106 12.62 -20.64 9.50
N ILE A 107 13.83 -21.04 9.10
CA ILE A 107 14.85 -20.09 8.63
C ILE A 107 14.46 -19.46 7.29
N GLN A 108 13.92 -20.23 6.37
CA GLN A 108 13.48 -19.75 5.06
C GLN A 108 12.28 -18.81 5.21
N GLN A 109 11.36 -19.13 6.12
CA GLN A 109 10.20 -18.32 6.43
C GLN A 109 10.61 -16.94 6.98
N LYS A 110 11.59 -16.90 7.89
CA LYS A 110 12.14 -15.66 8.44
C LYS A 110 12.75 -14.77 7.35
N ILE A 111 13.60 -15.34 6.48
CA ILE A 111 14.23 -14.61 5.38
C ILE A 111 13.17 -14.11 4.38
N TYR A 112 12.22 -14.96 4.02
CA TYR A 112 11.14 -14.64 3.11
C TYR A 112 10.35 -13.41 3.58
N PHE A 113 9.86 -13.40 4.83
CA PHE A 113 9.05 -12.30 5.32
C PHE A 113 9.82 -10.99 5.52
N ILE A 114 11.13 -11.04 5.83
CA ILE A 114 11.96 -9.83 5.83
C ILE A 114 12.03 -9.24 4.41
N ILE A 115 12.35 -10.07 3.41
CA ILE A 115 12.49 -9.60 2.02
C ILE A 115 11.16 -9.04 1.50
N VAL A 116 10.06 -9.77 1.70
CA VAL A 116 8.74 -9.34 1.22
C VAL A 116 8.25 -8.09 1.93
N ALA A 117 8.51 -7.95 3.25
CA ALA A 117 8.18 -6.72 3.97
C ALA A 117 8.98 -5.51 3.46
N LEU A 118 10.28 -5.66 3.21
CA LEU A 118 11.09 -4.59 2.62
C LEU A 118 10.61 -4.20 1.22
N LEU A 119 10.23 -5.18 0.39
CA LEU A 119 9.64 -4.92 -0.92
C LEU A 119 8.29 -4.21 -0.79
N PHE A 120 7.44 -4.62 0.16
CA PHE A 120 6.16 -3.97 0.43
C PHE A 120 6.34 -2.49 0.75
N TYR A 121 7.19 -2.14 1.72
CA TYR A 121 7.49 -0.75 2.05
C TYR A 121 8.07 0.01 0.85
N THR A 122 8.99 -0.59 0.09
CA THR A 122 9.57 0.03 -1.10
C THR A 122 8.51 0.37 -2.15
N PHE A 123 7.62 -0.56 -2.49
CA PHE A 123 6.56 -0.29 -3.47
C PHE A 123 5.48 0.64 -2.92
N GLN A 124 5.18 0.57 -1.62
CA GLN A 124 4.32 1.51 -0.92
C GLN A 124 4.83 2.94 -1.12
N THR A 125 6.10 3.20 -0.80
CA THR A 125 6.76 4.51 -0.96
C THR A 125 6.80 4.95 -2.42
N LEU A 126 7.13 4.04 -3.37
CA LEU A 126 7.16 4.33 -4.81
C LEU A 126 5.80 4.76 -5.37
N ILE A 127 4.70 4.42 -4.72
CA ILE A 127 3.35 4.87 -5.08
C ILE A 127 2.96 6.12 -4.28
N ASP A 128 3.11 6.09 -2.95
CA ASP A 128 2.55 7.14 -2.09
C ASP A 128 3.28 8.48 -2.24
N VAL A 129 4.61 8.50 -2.30
CA VAL A 129 5.40 9.73 -2.43
C VAL A 129 5.10 10.48 -3.73
N PRO A 130 5.17 9.87 -4.93
CA PRO A 130 4.77 10.54 -6.17
C PRO A 130 3.29 10.92 -6.21
N TYR A 131 2.41 10.11 -5.63
CA TYR A 131 0.98 10.36 -5.58
C TYR A 131 0.63 11.58 -4.72
N THR A 132 1.20 11.68 -3.52
CA THR A 132 0.97 12.83 -2.63
C THR A 132 1.41 14.14 -3.26
N SER A 133 2.55 14.11 -3.93
CA SER A 133 3.14 15.28 -4.60
C SER A 133 2.43 15.65 -5.92
N LEU A 134 1.65 14.74 -6.52
CA LEU A 134 0.96 14.96 -7.79
C LEU A 134 -0.06 16.10 -7.72
N SER A 135 -0.69 16.33 -6.56
CA SER A 135 -1.65 17.41 -6.37
C SER A 135 -1.07 18.80 -6.66
N GLY A 136 0.21 19.00 -6.34
CA GLY A 136 0.95 20.23 -6.60
C GLY A 136 1.24 20.46 -8.09
N GLU A 137 1.44 19.39 -8.87
CA GLU A 137 1.69 19.48 -10.31
C GLU A 137 0.41 19.67 -11.14
N VAL A 138 -0.73 19.20 -10.65
CA VAL A 138 -2.00 19.23 -11.38
C VAL A 138 -2.56 20.63 -11.47
N THR A 139 -2.41 21.48 -10.44
CA THR A 139 -2.99 22.82 -10.41
C THR A 139 -2.30 23.77 -9.44
N ASP A 140 -2.18 25.04 -9.84
CA ASP A 140 -1.75 26.15 -8.99
C ASP A 140 -2.94 26.82 -8.29
N ASN A 141 -4.18 26.48 -8.68
CA ASN A 141 -5.38 27.02 -8.07
C ASN A 141 -5.65 26.36 -6.71
N TYR A 142 -5.75 27.17 -5.67
CA TYR A 142 -5.95 26.70 -4.30
C TYR A 142 -7.24 25.88 -4.14
N ASP A 143 -8.36 26.33 -4.72
CA ASP A 143 -9.66 25.66 -4.60
C ASP A 143 -9.65 24.27 -5.26
N LEU A 144 -8.99 24.16 -6.42
CA LEU A 144 -8.85 22.89 -7.13
C LEU A 144 -7.91 21.93 -6.38
N ARG A 145 -6.84 22.47 -5.76
CA ARG A 145 -5.94 21.66 -4.92
C ARG A 145 -6.67 21.13 -3.70
N SER A 146 -7.48 21.96 -3.05
CA SER A 146 -8.31 21.55 -1.91
C SER A 146 -9.31 20.46 -2.29
N LYS A 147 -9.99 20.58 -3.44
CA LYS A 147 -10.89 19.54 -3.95
C LYS A 147 -10.18 18.21 -4.25
N LEU A 148 -8.98 18.26 -4.81
CA LEU A 148 -8.16 17.05 -5.04
C LEU A 148 -7.76 16.37 -3.73
N ALA A 149 -7.35 17.16 -2.73
CA ALA A 149 -7.04 16.67 -1.40
C ALA A 149 -8.27 16.02 -0.74
N THR A 150 -9.44 16.65 -0.85
CA THR A 150 -10.71 16.09 -0.33
C THR A 150 -11.06 14.75 -0.97
N ILE A 151 -10.96 14.64 -2.30
CA ILE A 151 -11.20 13.39 -3.03
C ILE A 151 -10.24 12.29 -2.57
N ARG A 152 -8.95 12.63 -2.45
CA ARG A 152 -7.93 11.71 -1.95
C ARG A 152 -8.25 11.23 -0.54
N THR A 153 -8.55 12.16 0.38
CA THR A 153 -8.88 11.84 1.77
C THR A 153 -10.14 10.99 1.89
N PHE A 154 -11.15 11.27 1.08
CA PHE A 154 -12.38 10.46 1.04
C PHE A 154 -12.08 8.99 0.68
N TRP A 155 -11.32 8.74 -0.38
CA TRP A 155 -10.92 7.38 -0.76
C TRP A 155 -9.97 6.74 0.25
N ALA A 156 -9.09 7.52 0.86
CA ALA A 156 -8.21 7.08 1.94
C ALA A 156 -9.00 6.57 3.16
N ILE A 157 -10.04 7.30 3.58
CA ILE A 157 -10.93 6.88 4.69
C ILE A 157 -11.64 5.56 4.35
N ILE A 158 -12.12 5.39 3.13
CA ILE A 158 -12.71 4.13 2.67
C ILE A 158 -11.66 3.00 2.75
N GLY A 159 -10.43 3.25 2.29
CA GLY A 159 -9.33 2.28 2.38
C GLY A 159 -9.03 1.85 3.81
N VAL A 160 -8.95 2.81 4.74
CA VAL A 160 -8.76 2.54 6.17
C VAL A 160 -9.92 1.73 6.75
N ALA A 161 -11.16 2.07 6.41
CA ALA A 161 -12.34 1.36 6.90
C ALA A 161 -12.38 -0.10 6.42
N ILE A 162 -12.07 -0.35 5.14
CA ILE A 162 -12.00 -1.70 4.58
C ILE A 162 -10.81 -2.47 5.20
N GLY A 163 -9.62 -1.85 5.24
CA GLY A 163 -8.42 -2.46 5.83
C GLY A 163 -8.58 -2.79 7.32
N GLY A 164 -9.25 -1.91 8.08
CA GLY A 164 -9.57 -2.16 9.48
C GLY A 164 -10.61 -3.26 9.70
N GLY A 165 -11.48 -3.51 8.73
CA GLY A 165 -12.50 -4.56 8.78
C GLY A 165 -12.05 -5.93 8.28
N ILE A 166 -10.80 -6.09 7.85
CA ILE A 166 -10.33 -7.32 7.18
C ILE A 166 -10.47 -8.57 8.05
N MET A 167 -10.31 -8.45 9.36
CA MET A 167 -10.44 -9.59 10.28
C MET A 167 -11.86 -10.17 10.28
N ALA A 168 -12.87 -9.31 10.30
CA ALA A 168 -14.26 -9.77 10.20
C ALA A 168 -14.52 -10.47 8.86
N TYR A 169 -13.82 -10.04 7.80
CA TYR A 169 -13.93 -10.64 6.48
C TYR A 169 -13.20 -11.99 6.41
N THR A 170 -12.02 -12.12 7.02
CA THR A 170 -11.31 -13.39 7.12
C THR A 170 -12.10 -14.42 7.93
N ASP A 171 -12.70 -14.01 9.05
CA ASP A 171 -13.54 -14.89 9.88
C ASP A 171 -14.78 -15.40 9.11
N PHE A 172 -15.35 -14.55 8.25
CA PHE A 172 -16.46 -14.93 7.38
C PHE A 172 -16.03 -15.92 6.28
N LEU A 173 -14.83 -15.76 5.73
CA LEU A 173 -14.31 -16.62 4.67
C LEU A 173 -13.71 -17.95 5.16
N GLU A 174 -13.23 -18.01 6.38
CA GLU A 174 -12.56 -19.19 6.94
C GLU A 174 -13.34 -20.50 6.74
N PRO A 175 -14.66 -20.57 7.02
CA PRO A 175 -15.44 -21.81 6.83
C PRO A 175 -15.62 -22.17 5.34
N VAL A 176 -15.50 -21.18 4.42
CA VAL A 176 -15.71 -21.38 2.98
C VAL A 176 -14.43 -21.86 2.30
N VAL A 177 -13.27 -21.34 2.72
CA VAL A 177 -11.97 -21.56 2.05
C VAL A 177 -11.16 -22.70 2.70
N GLY A 178 -11.61 -23.21 3.85
CA GLY A 178 -11.03 -24.40 4.49
C GLY A 178 -9.88 -24.12 5.46
N GLY A 179 -9.73 -22.90 5.95
CA GLY A 179 -8.79 -22.58 7.02
C GLY A 179 -8.31 -21.14 7.03
N SER A 180 -7.86 -20.69 8.20
CA SER A 180 -7.43 -19.30 8.42
C SER A 180 -6.27 -18.86 7.51
N ARG A 181 -5.29 -19.73 7.22
CA ARG A 181 -4.17 -19.42 6.33
C ARG A 181 -4.63 -19.10 4.90
N GLN A 182 -5.59 -19.88 4.38
CA GLN A 182 -6.14 -19.69 3.04
C GLN A 182 -7.04 -18.45 2.99
N ALA A 183 -7.83 -18.20 4.04
CA ALA A 183 -8.66 -17.00 4.12
C ALA A 183 -7.82 -15.71 4.03
N TRP A 184 -6.67 -15.65 4.70
CA TRP A 184 -5.76 -14.49 4.60
C TRP A 184 -5.14 -14.29 3.20
N SER A 185 -4.88 -15.36 2.46
CA SER A 185 -4.32 -15.24 1.10
C SER A 185 -5.33 -14.80 0.05
N VAL A 186 -6.63 -14.90 0.34
CA VAL A 186 -7.74 -14.52 -0.56
C VAL A 186 -8.22 -13.08 -0.30
N CYS A 187 -7.99 -12.56 0.91
CA CYS A 187 -8.32 -11.17 1.26
C CYS A 187 -7.35 -10.18 0.67
#